data_e5a01a0d73fbd7a1d2a74854e2e45d39
#
_entry.id   e5a01a0d73fbd7a1d2a74854e2e45d39
#
_cell.length_a   1.000
_cell.length_b   1.000
_cell.length_c   1.000
_cell.angle_alpha   90.00
_cell.angle_beta   90.00
_cell.angle_gamma   90.00
#
_symmetry.space_group_name_H-M   'P 1'
#
loop_
_entity.id
_entity.type
_entity.pdbx_description
1 polymer ?
#
loop_
_entity_poly.entity_id
_entity_poly.type
_entity_poly.pdbx_seq_one_letter_code
_entity_poly.pdbx_strand_id
1 'polypeptide(L)'
;MRPGVTDGRVPLLAAALPAAAAPTLALVFFGHRMLMIAMPIHFVVVGLAGLVALGAALALTYVGAHAGDGRSVLVGTAFSTMASLLFVHALATPGILIGDNGLVQLAGAGNLPAAAFVLALAGWPALNRPSSMRPLLLLQAGILVCVAVVGTVGMADPGAIPIL
;
A
#
# COMPACT_ATOMS: atom_id res chain seq x y z
N MET A 1 37.65 22.12 14.37
CA MET A 1 36.21 22.21 14.65
C MET A 1 35.48 21.31 13.64
N ARG A 2 34.89 20.20 14.10
CA ARG A 2 34.02 19.35 13.25
C ARG A 2 32.65 20.02 13.21
N PRO A 3 32.04 20.30 12.05
CA PRO A 3 30.68 20.78 11.98
C PRO A 3 29.77 19.73 12.62
N GLY A 4 28.93 20.19 13.57
CA GLY A 4 27.99 19.33 14.28
C GLY A 4 27.08 18.66 13.27
N VAL A 5 27.11 17.33 13.22
CA VAL A 5 26.11 16.50 12.53
C VAL A 5 24.80 16.78 13.27
N THR A 6 23.99 17.67 12.72
CA THR A 6 22.60 17.82 13.16
C THR A 6 21.94 16.47 13.00
N ASP A 7 21.54 15.88 14.13
CA ASP A 7 20.96 14.56 14.19
C ASP A 7 19.67 14.58 13.34
N GLY A 8 19.75 14.10 12.09
CA GLY A 8 18.64 14.10 11.13
C GLY A 8 17.43 13.27 11.57
N ARG A 9 17.51 12.66 12.76
CA ARG A 9 16.43 11.90 13.41
C ARG A 9 15.33 12.79 13.97
N VAL A 10 15.66 14.00 14.43
CA VAL A 10 14.70 14.92 15.05
C VAL A 10 13.63 15.39 14.05
N PRO A 11 13.97 15.87 12.83
CA PRO A 11 12.95 16.27 11.87
C PRO A 11 12.11 15.09 11.36
N LEU A 12 12.68 13.88 11.28
CA LEU A 12 11.96 12.68 10.86
C LEU A 12 10.91 12.24 11.90
N LEU A 13 11.28 12.25 13.19
CA LEU A 13 10.36 11.96 14.29
C LEU A 13 9.28 13.05 14.42
N ALA A 14 9.65 14.32 14.23
CA ALA A 14 8.70 15.42 14.26
C ALA A 14 7.65 15.36 13.15
N ALA A 15 8.00 14.79 11.98
CA ALA A 15 7.05 14.56 10.89
C ALA A 15 6.25 13.25 11.08
N ALA A 16 6.87 12.19 11.62
CA ALA A 16 6.24 10.89 11.77
C ALA A 16 5.15 10.89 12.86
N LEU A 17 5.33 11.61 13.95
CA LEU A 17 4.35 11.68 15.04
C LEU A 17 3.00 12.26 14.60
N PRO A 18 2.91 13.46 13.97
CA PRO A 18 1.63 13.98 13.49
C PRO A 18 1.05 13.12 12.37
N ALA A 19 1.87 12.53 11.50
CA ALA A 19 1.38 11.63 10.45
C ALA A 19 0.75 10.35 11.02
N ALA A 20 1.31 9.79 12.08
CA ALA A 20 0.76 8.63 12.77
C ALA A 20 -0.48 8.98 13.63
N ALA A 21 -0.49 10.17 14.23
CA ALA A 21 -1.61 10.62 15.05
C ALA A 21 -2.81 11.10 14.23
N ALA A 22 -2.61 11.61 13.01
CA ALA A 22 -3.67 12.21 12.19
C ALA A 22 -4.86 11.28 11.93
N PRO A 23 -4.70 9.99 11.57
CA PRO A 23 -5.84 9.07 11.40
C PRO A 23 -6.63 8.86 12.68
N THR A 24 -5.96 8.71 13.82
CA THR A 24 -6.59 8.53 15.13
C THR A 24 -7.35 9.79 15.55
N LEU A 25 -6.75 10.97 15.37
CA LEU A 25 -7.41 12.24 15.65
C LEU A 25 -8.61 12.44 14.73
N ALA A 26 -8.47 12.14 13.43
CA ALA A 26 -9.59 12.20 12.50
C ALA A 26 -10.73 11.27 12.93
N LEU A 27 -10.43 10.04 13.36
CA LEU A 27 -11.42 9.10 13.87
C LEU A 27 -12.11 9.63 15.14
N VAL A 28 -11.37 10.18 16.10
CA VAL A 28 -11.93 10.74 17.34
C VAL A 28 -12.81 11.94 17.07
N PHE A 29 -12.40 12.88 16.21
CA PHE A 29 -13.16 14.10 15.97
C PHE A 29 -14.30 13.94 14.98
N PHE A 30 -14.18 13.04 14.01
CA PHE A 30 -15.13 12.89 12.90
C PHE A 30 -15.79 11.52 12.84
N GLY A 31 -15.36 10.53 13.64
CA GLY A 31 -15.86 9.15 13.58
C GLY A 31 -17.36 9.00 13.90
N HIS A 32 -17.97 9.99 14.57
CA HIS A 32 -19.41 10.03 14.81
C HIS A 32 -20.20 10.73 13.69
N ARG A 33 -19.53 11.29 12.70
CA ARG A 33 -20.17 11.93 11.56
C ARG A 33 -20.05 10.99 10.36
N MET A 34 -21.18 10.61 9.78
CA MET A 34 -21.18 9.99 8.45
C MET A 34 -20.69 11.04 7.47
N LEU A 35 -19.40 11.03 7.16
CA LEU A 35 -18.84 11.84 6.10
C LEU A 35 -19.24 11.16 4.77
N MET A 36 -20.34 11.62 4.20
CA MET A 36 -20.73 11.27 2.84
C MET A 36 -19.77 11.96 1.87
N ILE A 37 -18.62 11.32 1.63
CA ILE A 37 -17.67 11.80 0.62
C ILE A 37 -18.25 11.44 -0.74
N ALA A 38 -18.36 12.44 -1.64
CA ALA A 38 -18.79 12.17 -3.00
C ALA A 38 -17.85 11.14 -3.66
N MET A 39 -18.40 10.12 -4.32
CA MET A 39 -17.64 9.01 -4.91
C MET A 39 -16.46 9.45 -5.80
N PRO A 40 -16.58 10.51 -6.64
CA PRO A 40 -15.43 11.00 -7.40
C PRO A 40 -14.28 11.52 -6.53
N ILE A 41 -14.59 12.18 -5.41
CA ILE A 41 -13.56 12.66 -4.47
C ILE A 41 -12.88 11.47 -3.79
N HIS A 42 -13.65 10.48 -3.37
CA HIS A 42 -13.11 9.23 -2.81
C HIS A 42 -12.15 8.55 -3.80
N PHE A 43 -12.58 8.37 -5.04
CA PHE A 43 -11.75 7.82 -6.13
C PHE A 43 -10.43 8.58 -6.30
N VAL A 44 -10.48 9.91 -6.36
CA VAL A 44 -9.28 10.74 -6.53
C VAL A 44 -8.33 10.59 -5.33
N VAL A 45 -8.85 10.66 -4.10
CA VAL A 45 -8.03 10.57 -2.88
C VAL A 45 -7.35 9.20 -2.78
N VAL A 46 -8.11 8.12 -2.99
CA VAL A 46 -7.57 6.75 -2.95
C VAL A 46 -6.59 6.52 -4.09
N GLY A 47 -6.90 7.01 -5.30
CA GLY A 47 -6.01 6.93 -6.45
C GLY A 47 -4.67 7.65 -6.22
N LEU A 48 -4.71 8.88 -5.66
CA LEU A 48 -3.49 9.61 -5.30
C LEU A 48 -2.68 8.89 -4.22
N ALA A 49 -3.32 8.34 -3.19
CA ALA A 49 -2.63 7.53 -2.19
C ALA A 49 -1.94 6.31 -2.83
N GLY A 50 -2.62 5.65 -3.78
CA GLY A 50 -2.06 4.57 -4.58
C GLY A 50 -0.83 4.99 -5.39
N LEU A 51 -0.87 6.17 -6.03
CA LEU A 51 0.26 6.72 -6.79
C LEU A 51 1.48 7.02 -5.89
N VAL A 52 1.26 7.61 -4.72
CA VAL A 52 2.33 7.86 -3.74
C VAL A 52 2.94 6.54 -3.27
N ALA A 53 2.11 5.55 -2.94
CA ALA A 53 2.57 4.22 -2.55
C ALA A 53 3.36 3.54 -3.68
N LEU A 54 2.91 3.67 -4.94
CA LEU A 54 3.63 3.16 -6.11
C LEU A 54 5.00 3.81 -6.27
N GLY A 55 5.08 5.13 -6.13
CA GLY A 55 6.37 5.87 -6.18
C GLY A 55 7.35 5.36 -5.12
N ALA A 56 6.88 5.19 -3.88
CA ALA A 56 7.69 4.63 -2.79
C ALA A 56 8.10 3.17 -3.08
N ALA A 57 7.19 2.35 -3.61
CA ALA A 57 7.46 0.97 -4.00
C ALA A 57 8.58 0.87 -5.03
N LEU A 58 8.49 1.66 -6.10
CA LEU A 58 9.48 1.67 -7.19
C LEU A 58 10.85 2.12 -6.66
N ALA A 59 10.91 3.22 -5.90
CA ALA A 59 12.14 3.74 -5.35
C ALA A 59 12.82 2.72 -4.42
N LEU A 60 12.08 2.13 -3.48
CA LEU A 60 12.62 1.16 -2.51
C LEU A 60 13.05 -0.15 -3.19
N THR A 61 12.25 -0.66 -4.13
CA THR A 61 12.58 -1.88 -4.88
C THR A 61 13.83 -1.65 -5.73
N TYR A 62 13.91 -0.51 -6.43
CA TYR A 62 15.05 -0.18 -7.27
C TYR A 62 16.34 -0.05 -6.44
N VAL A 63 16.31 0.78 -5.39
CA VAL A 63 17.48 0.98 -4.53
C VAL A 63 17.87 -0.31 -3.82
N GLY A 64 16.91 -1.06 -3.27
CA GLY A 64 17.16 -2.32 -2.60
C GLY A 64 17.78 -3.38 -3.52
N ALA A 65 17.26 -3.51 -4.73
CA ALA A 65 17.78 -4.47 -5.72
C ALA A 65 19.24 -4.14 -6.13
N HIS A 66 19.55 -2.86 -6.35
CA HIS A 66 20.91 -2.42 -6.71
C HIS A 66 21.90 -2.52 -5.54
N ALA A 67 21.44 -2.26 -4.32
CA ALA A 67 22.27 -2.35 -3.12
C ALA A 67 22.41 -3.80 -2.59
N GLY A 68 21.66 -4.77 -3.13
CA GLY A 68 21.59 -6.12 -2.59
C GLY A 68 20.89 -6.18 -1.21
N ASP A 69 20.02 -5.20 -0.90
CA ASP A 69 19.28 -5.09 0.36
C ASP A 69 17.87 -5.66 0.23
N GLY A 70 17.71 -6.92 0.64
CA GLY A 70 16.44 -7.62 0.61
C GLY A 70 15.36 -6.97 1.49
N ARG A 71 15.77 -6.27 2.54
CA ARG A 71 14.83 -5.57 3.41
C ARG A 71 14.15 -4.42 2.66
N SER A 72 14.91 -3.61 1.95
CA SER A 72 14.36 -2.53 1.12
C SER A 72 13.45 -3.06 0.01
N VAL A 73 13.81 -4.20 -0.61
CA VAL A 73 12.95 -4.86 -1.61
C VAL A 73 11.63 -5.32 -0.98
N LEU A 74 11.66 -5.94 0.20
CA LEU A 74 10.43 -6.37 0.90
C LEU A 74 9.56 -5.19 1.32
N VAL A 75 10.15 -4.10 1.81
CA VAL A 75 9.40 -2.86 2.08
C VAL A 75 8.79 -2.31 0.80
N GLY A 76 9.54 -2.29 -0.30
CA GLY A 76 9.03 -1.93 -1.63
C GLY A 76 7.88 -2.84 -2.08
N THR A 77 7.98 -4.15 -1.80
CA THR A 77 6.91 -5.12 -2.08
C THR A 77 5.65 -4.84 -1.27
N ALA A 78 5.78 -4.48 0.02
CA ALA A 78 4.65 -4.10 0.85
C ALA A 78 3.93 -2.85 0.28
N PHE A 79 4.68 -1.83 -0.12
CA PHE A 79 4.11 -0.66 -0.80
C PHE A 79 3.51 -0.98 -2.16
N SER A 80 4.10 -1.90 -2.94
CA SER A 80 3.51 -2.39 -4.21
C SER A 80 2.17 -3.09 -3.98
N THR A 81 2.09 -3.94 -2.96
CA THR A 81 0.86 -4.62 -2.56
C THR A 81 -0.21 -3.61 -2.19
N MET A 82 0.15 -2.63 -1.35
CA MET A 82 -0.76 -1.55 -0.96
C MET A 82 -1.23 -0.73 -2.16
N ALA A 83 -0.32 -0.30 -3.02
CA ALA A 83 -0.63 0.48 -4.20
C ALA A 83 -1.59 -0.25 -5.14
N SER A 84 -1.31 -1.52 -5.46
CA SER A 84 -2.14 -2.32 -6.36
C SER A 84 -3.54 -2.55 -5.81
N LEU A 85 -3.69 -2.84 -4.51
CA LEU A 85 -5.00 -2.98 -3.88
C LEU A 85 -5.76 -1.65 -3.79
N LEU A 86 -5.08 -0.52 -3.54
CA LEU A 86 -5.70 0.80 -3.59
C LEU A 86 -6.20 1.15 -4.99
N PHE A 87 -5.46 0.79 -6.05
CA PHE A 87 -5.95 0.98 -7.43
C PHE A 87 -7.16 0.12 -7.72
N VAL A 88 -7.15 -1.16 -7.34
CA VAL A 88 -8.33 -2.03 -7.48
C VAL A 88 -9.51 -1.45 -6.70
N HIS A 89 -9.31 -1.03 -5.45
CA HIS A 89 -10.35 -0.40 -4.63
C HIS A 89 -10.92 0.86 -5.28
N ALA A 90 -10.05 1.74 -5.78
CA ALA A 90 -10.47 2.97 -6.44
C ALA A 90 -11.31 2.66 -7.70
N LEU A 91 -10.81 1.78 -8.58
CA LEU A 91 -11.49 1.42 -9.82
C LEU A 91 -12.81 0.67 -9.59
N ALA A 92 -12.86 -0.17 -8.54
CA ALA A 92 -14.06 -0.90 -8.15
C ALA A 92 -15.07 -0.05 -7.34
N THR A 93 -14.73 1.20 -7.02
CA THR A 93 -15.66 2.11 -6.31
C THR A 93 -16.96 2.25 -7.10
N PRO A 94 -18.14 1.98 -6.47
CA PRO A 94 -19.43 2.03 -7.15
C PRO A 94 -19.66 3.38 -7.86
N GLY A 95 -20.14 3.30 -9.10
CA GLY A 95 -20.42 4.49 -9.91
C GLY A 95 -19.20 5.07 -10.65
N ILE A 96 -18.01 4.47 -10.55
CA ILE A 96 -16.83 4.85 -11.35
C ILE A 96 -16.78 4.00 -12.63
N LEU A 97 -16.51 2.69 -12.53
CA LEU A 97 -16.46 1.78 -13.68
C LEU A 97 -17.56 0.73 -13.61
N ILE A 98 -17.92 0.29 -12.43
CA ILE A 98 -18.89 -0.78 -12.18
C ILE A 98 -19.88 -0.34 -11.09
N GLY A 99 -20.97 -1.12 -10.93
CA GLY A 99 -21.94 -0.91 -9.86
C GLY A 99 -21.48 -1.48 -8.52
N ASP A 100 -22.46 -1.74 -7.63
CA ASP A 100 -22.19 -2.35 -6.33
C ASP A 100 -21.53 -3.72 -6.50
N ASN A 101 -20.44 -3.95 -5.73
CA ASN A 101 -19.62 -5.16 -5.85
C ASN A 101 -18.85 -5.43 -4.56
N GLY A 102 -18.53 -6.70 -4.30
CA GLY A 102 -17.72 -7.10 -3.13
C GLY A 102 -16.22 -6.84 -3.32
N LEU A 103 -15.74 -6.59 -4.55
CA LEU A 103 -14.33 -6.36 -4.84
C LEU A 103 -13.81 -5.10 -4.15
N VAL A 104 -14.62 -4.03 -4.09
CA VAL A 104 -14.26 -2.79 -3.38
C VAL A 104 -14.02 -3.05 -1.89
N GLN A 105 -14.87 -3.88 -1.26
CA GLN A 105 -14.72 -4.25 0.15
C GLN A 105 -13.49 -5.14 0.35
N LEU A 106 -13.31 -6.15 -0.50
CA LEU A 106 -12.16 -7.06 -0.44
C LEU A 106 -10.83 -6.29 -0.59
N ALA A 107 -10.72 -5.43 -1.60
CA ALA A 107 -9.50 -4.66 -1.82
C ALA A 107 -9.24 -3.64 -0.70
N GLY A 108 -10.28 -2.97 -0.19
CA GLY A 108 -10.18 -2.02 0.92
C GLY A 108 -9.78 -2.71 2.23
N ALA A 109 -10.49 -3.76 2.62
CA ALA A 109 -10.23 -4.49 3.87
C ALA A 109 -8.91 -5.29 3.81
N GLY A 110 -8.56 -5.85 2.64
CA GLY A 110 -7.35 -6.64 2.43
C GLY A 110 -6.06 -5.82 2.35
N ASN A 111 -6.15 -4.53 2.06
CA ASN A 111 -5.00 -3.67 1.78
C ASN A 111 -3.98 -3.65 2.92
N LEU A 112 -4.39 -3.22 4.12
CA LEU A 112 -3.50 -3.10 5.27
C LEU A 112 -2.97 -4.46 5.78
N PRO A 113 -3.80 -5.51 5.97
CA PRO A 113 -3.31 -6.81 6.38
C PRO A 113 -2.31 -7.42 5.40
N ALA A 114 -2.56 -7.35 4.09
CA ALA A 114 -1.66 -7.90 3.08
C ALA A 114 -0.31 -7.17 3.08
N ALA A 115 -0.32 -5.83 3.10
CA ALA A 115 0.89 -5.04 3.16
C ALA A 115 1.66 -5.27 4.47
N ALA A 116 0.96 -5.34 5.62
CA ALA A 116 1.57 -5.61 6.92
C ALA A 116 2.21 -6.99 6.98
N PHE A 117 1.58 -8.01 6.40
CA PHE A 117 2.16 -9.35 6.30
C PHE A 117 3.49 -9.35 5.53
N VAL A 118 3.51 -8.71 4.35
CA VAL A 118 4.75 -8.58 3.55
C VAL A 118 5.80 -7.77 4.32
N LEU A 119 5.39 -6.69 4.99
CA LEU A 119 6.30 -5.86 5.78
C LEU A 119 6.92 -6.64 6.95
N ALA A 120 6.16 -7.54 7.59
CA ALA A 120 6.68 -8.40 8.67
C ALA A 120 7.82 -9.30 8.18
N LEU A 121 7.79 -9.75 6.92
CA LEU A 121 8.88 -10.53 6.31
C LEU A 121 10.18 -9.72 6.21
N ALA A 122 10.13 -8.38 6.13
CA ALA A 122 11.33 -7.54 6.11
C ALA A 122 12.14 -7.61 7.43
N GLY A 123 11.52 -8.05 8.51
CA GLY A 123 12.19 -8.33 9.78
C GLY A 123 12.96 -9.67 9.80
N TRP A 124 12.80 -10.53 8.79
CA TRP A 124 13.42 -11.86 8.77
C TRP A 124 14.86 -11.81 8.24
N PRO A 125 15.89 -12.08 9.06
CA PRO A 125 17.29 -11.89 8.67
C PRO A 125 17.74 -12.73 7.46
N ALA A 126 17.15 -13.92 7.28
CA ALA A 126 17.49 -14.81 6.17
C ALA A 126 17.10 -14.24 4.79
N LEU A 127 16.08 -13.38 4.72
CA LEU A 127 15.61 -12.78 3.49
C LEU A 127 16.39 -11.52 3.08
N ASN A 128 17.26 -11.02 3.97
CA ASN A 128 18.07 -9.82 3.73
C ASN A 128 19.41 -10.11 3.04
N ARG A 129 19.62 -11.35 2.58
CA ARG A 129 20.86 -11.75 1.91
C ARG A 129 20.83 -11.36 0.42
N PRO A 130 21.98 -10.97 -0.17
CA PRO A 130 22.06 -10.64 -1.61
C PRO A 130 21.55 -11.75 -2.54
N SER A 131 21.79 -13.03 -2.17
CA SER A 131 21.29 -14.20 -2.90
C SER A 131 19.77 -14.32 -2.97
N SER A 132 19.05 -13.57 -2.13
CA SER A 132 17.59 -13.58 -2.07
C SER A 132 16.92 -12.59 -3.04
N MET A 133 17.66 -11.75 -3.77
CA MET A 133 17.08 -10.67 -4.59
C MET A 133 16.12 -11.19 -5.65
N ARG A 134 16.55 -12.17 -6.46
CA ARG A 134 15.71 -12.73 -7.53
C ARG A 134 14.39 -13.33 -7.00
N PRO A 135 14.40 -14.19 -5.98
CA PRO A 135 13.15 -14.70 -5.40
C PRO A 135 12.26 -13.61 -4.78
N LEU A 136 12.84 -12.55 -4.18
CA LEU A 136 12.05 -11.44 -3.65
C LEU A 136 11.37 -10.63 -4.76
N LEU A 137 12.06 -10.36 -5.87
CA LEU A 137 11.47 -9.70 -7.03
C LEU A 137 10.39 -10.56 -7.71
N LEU A 138 10.58 -11.89 -7.76
CA LEU A 138 9.56 -12.82 -8.23
C LEU A 138 8.34 -12.87 -7.31
N LEU A 139 8.54 -12.80 -5.99
CA LEU A 139 7.46 -12.69 -5.01
C LEU A 139 6.65 -11.40 -5.27
N GLN A 140 7.32 -10.25 -5.42
CA GLN A 140 6.66 -8.99 -5.73
C GLN A 140 5.86 -9.07 -7.04
N ALA A 141 6.46 -9.59 -8.10
CA ALA A 141 5.80 -9.76 -9.38
C ALA A 141 4.58 -10.71 -9.27
N GLY A 142 4.72 -11.82 -8.54
CA GLY A 142 3.64 -12.77 -8.30
C GLY A 142 2.46 -12.15 -7.56
N ILE A 143 2.72 -11.34 -6.52
CA ILE A 143 1.67 -10.61 -5.80
C ILE A 143 0.96 -9.63 -6.74
N LEU A 144 1.69 -8.85 -7.52
CA LEU A 144 1.10 -7.90 -8.46
C LEU A 144 0.24 -8.58 -9.51
N VAL A 145 0.72 -9.69 -10.08
CA VAL A 145 -0.07 -10.51 -11.03
C VAL A 145 -1.33 -11.05 -10.36
N CYS A 146 -1.22 -11.58 -9.14
CA CYS A 146 -2.38 -12.09 -8.40
C CYS A 146 -3.44 -10.98 -8.17
N VAL A 147 -3.02 -9.81 -7.71
CA VAL A 147 -3.93 -8.67 -7.50
C VAL A 147 -4.54 -8.21 -8.82
N ALA A 148 -3.76 -8.15 -9.91
CA ALA A 148 -4.25 -7.78 -11.23
C ALA A 148 -5.29 -8.77 -11.75
N VAL A 149 -5.05 -10.07 -11.59
CA VAL A 149 -6.00 -11.13 -11.99
C VAL A 149 -7.29 -11.03 -11.19
N VAL A 150 -7.20 -10.98 -9.86
CA VAL A 150 -8.37 -10.85 -8.98
C VAL A 150 -9.15 -9.57 -9.29
N GLY A 151 -8.44 -8.45 -9.47
CA GLY A 151 -9.05 -7.17 -9.83
C GLY A 151 -9.77 -7.24 -11.18
N THR A 152 -9.13 -7.81 -12.20
CA THR A 152 -9.71 -7.93 -13.54
C THR A 152 -10.94 -8.85 -13.54
N VAL A 153 -10.84 -10.02 -12.91
CA VAL A 153 -11.96 -10.98 -12.82
C VAL A 153 -13.13 -10.35 -12.05
N GLY A 154 -12.87 -9.75 -10.88
CA GLY A 154 -13.94 -9.14 -10.08
C GLY A 154 -14.57 -7.90 -10.73
N MET A 155 -13.84 -7.17 -11.61
CA MET A 155 -14.43 -6.09 -12.40
C MET A 155 -15.21 -6.62 -13.61
N ALA A 156 -14.77 -7.72 -14.23
CA ALA A 156 -15.45 -8.34 -15.35
C ALA A 156 -16.75 -9.07 -14.92
N ASP A 157 -16.75 -9.64 -13.72
CA ASP A 157 -17.92 -10.28 -13.11
C ASP A 157 -18.11 -9.77 -11.67
N PRO A 158 -18.85 -8.66 -11.48
CA PRO A 158 -19.09 -8.08 -10.15
C PRO A 158 -19.79 -9.04 -9.17
N GLY A 159 -20.48 -10.06 -9.66
CA GLY A 159 -21.13 -11.09 -8.86
C GLY A 159 -20.17 -12.20 -8.37
N ALA A 160 -18.98 -12.31 -8.92
CA ALA A 160 -18.00 -13.33 -8.53
C ALA A 160 -17.51 -13.16 -7.08
N ILE A 161 -17.53 -11.94 -6.57
CA ILE A 161 -17.13 -11.61 -5.18
C ILE A 161 -18.37 -11.09 -4.45
N PRO A 162 -18.89 -11.85 -3.46
CA PRO A 162 -20.08 -11.44 -2.74
C PRO A 162 -19.84 -10.16 -1.94
N ILE A 163 -20.87 -9.33 -1.84
CA ILE A 163 -20.90 -8.17 -0.94
C ILE A 163 -21.03 -8.70 0.50
N LEU A 164 -20.13 -8.27 1.38
CA LEU A 164 -20.09 -8.67 2.79
C LEU A 164 -20.95 -7.77 3.67
#